data_dc059200de6c648271ee5f1e7d9e9edd
#
_entry.id   dc059200de6c648271ee5f1e7d9e9edd
#
_cell.length_a   1.000
_cell.length_b   1.000
_cell.length_c   1.000
_cell.angle_alpha   90.00
_cell.angle_beta   90.00
_cell.angle_gamma   90.00
#
_symmetry.space_group_name_H-M   'P 1'
#
loop_
_entity.id
_entity.type
_entity.pdbx_description
1 polymer ?
#
loop_
_entity_poly.entity_id
_entity_poly.type
_entity_poly.pdbx_seq_one_letter_code
_entity_poly.pdbx_strand_id
1 'polypeptide(L)'
;MSLKSILVVGAGGAVGLEIVRALCARGADVTATYRTPRNGAAAAIAAAGGRAVRLDLADRDAAQMAIEQAGGVIFTPILTVSAPAAALLRPGQAAVFFSSNNVAVDPQAEVYAALLAAEKRVAAAAPQAAILRPTMIYGYPGDGNLSRLNAAMRRWPATPLPGDGRGLQQPVYFRDLARAAVDVLFDAGRHGAICAVAGPQAVSARDLYEAAAIAAGAPKRFVPIPVKTAAAALGALERAGMRLPVKAAQLRRSLDDKTPRGEVILTETLLAEGLSALAAAMDGGALDAQPAAS
;
A
#
# COMPACT_ATOMS: atom_id res chain seq x y z
N MET A 1 2.22 29.23 3.69
CA MET A 1 1.89 28.69 5.03
C MET A 1 2.91 27.65 5.38
N SER A 2 3.37 27.61 6.62
CA SER A 2 4.33 26.59 7.07
C SER A 2 3.69 25.21 7.09
N LEU A 3 4.33 24.16 6.54
CA LEU A 3 3.94 22.77 6.64
C LEU A 3 4.11 22.20 8.07
N LYS A 4 3.85 23.02 9.10
CA LYS A 4 3.96 22.59 10.50
C LYS A 4 2.78 21.74 10.97
N SER A 5 1.58 21.99 10.45
CA SER A 5 0.36 21.24 10.78
C SER A 5 -0.01 20.32 9.62
N ILE A 6 0.04 19.02 9.84
CA ILE A 6 -0.21 18.01 8.82
C ILE A 6 -1.40 17.14 9.21
N LEU A 7 -2.30 16.92 8.26
CA LEU A 7 -3.40 15.97 8.38
C LEU A 7 -3.03 14.64 7.70
N VAL A 8 -3.11 13.54 8.43
CA VAL A 8 -2.99 12.19 7.87
C VAL A 8 -4.35 11.52 7.90
N VAL A 9 -4.98 11.39 6.74
CA VAL A 9 -6.29 10.76 6.62
C VAL A 9 -6.15 9.25 6.53
N GLY A 10 -6.89 8.50 7.38
CA GLY A 10 -6.88 7.04 7.37
C GLY A 10 -5.65 6.42 8.04
N ALA A 11 -5.08 7.08 9.04
CA ALA A 11 -3.84 6.69 9.72
C ALA A 11 -3.92 5.38 10.54
N GLY A 12 -5.08 4.73 10.65
CA GLY A 12 -5.22 3.50 11.45
C GLY A 12 -4.52 2.26 10.87
N GLY A 13 -3.98 2.32 9.64
CA GLY A 13 -3.23 1.26 9.00
C GLY A 13 -1.72 1.37 9.23
N ALA A 14 -0.97 0.27 8.97
CA ALA A 14 0.47 0.22 9.19
C ALA A 14 1.24 1.35 8.47
N VAL A 15 0.97 1.59 7.20
CA VAL A 15 1.58 2.69 6.43
C VAL A 15 1.21 4.05 7.03
N GLY A 16 -0.07 4.25 7.40
CA GLY A 16 -0.52 5.50 7.99
C GLY A 16 0.13 5.80 9.33
N LEU A 17 0.29 4.81 10.20
CA LEU A 17 0.99 4.95 11.48
C LEU A 17 2.47 5.29 11.28
N GLU A 18 3.15 4.69 10.31
CA GLU A 18 4.55 5.03 9.99
C GLU A 18 4.67 6.44 9.40
N ILE A 19 3.70 6.91 8.61
CA ILE A 19 3.64 8.30 8.16
C ILE A 19 3.52 9.25 9.36
N VAL A 20 2.65 8.94 10.34
CA VAL A 20 2.51 9.74 11.56
C VAL A 20 3.85 9.81 12.30
N ARG A 21 4.52 8.66 12.51
CA ARG A 21 5.85 8.62 13.19
C ARG A 21 6.89 9.45 12.43
N ALA A 22 6.95 9.30 11.12
CA ALA A 22 7.92 10.01 10.30
C ALA A 22 7.69 11.54 10.31
N LEU A 23 6.45 11.99 10.31
CA LEU A 23 6.08 13.41 10.42
C LEU A 23 6.40 13.98 11.81
N CYS A 24 6.04 13.25 12.88
CA CYS A 24 6.34 13.66 14.27
C CYS A 24 7.85 13.73 14.51
N ALA A 25 8.64 12.80 13.95
CA ALA A 25 10.10 12.83 14.02
C ALA A 25 10.71 14.06 13.31
N ARG A 26 10.00 14.67 12.36
CA ARG A 26 10.36 15.95 11.72
C ARG A 26 9.85 17.18 12.48
N GLY A 27 9.22 17.01 13.62
CA GLY A 27 8.66 18.10 14.43
C GLY A 27 7.36 18.68 13.87
N ALA A 28 6.64 17.97 13.03
CA ALA A 28 5.33 18.39 12.55
C ALA A 28 4.26 18.15 13.63
N ASP A 29 3.28 19.06 13.70
CA ASP A 29 2.03 18.85 14.46
C ASP A 29 1.08 18.00 13.61
N VAL A 30 0.87 16.75 14.03
CA VAL A 30 0.15 15.76 13.23
C VAL A 30 -1.23 15.49 13.79
N THR A 31 -2.26 15.84 13.04
CA THR A 31 -3.61 15.33 13.23
C THR A 31 -3.79 14.09 12.35
N ALA A 32 -4.13 12.95 12.95
CA ALA A 32 -4.25 11.69 12.26
C ALA A 32 -5.65 11.09 12.43
N THR A 33 -6.30 10.73 11.32
CA THR A 33 -7.69 10.32 11.39
C THR A 33 -7.86 8.80 11.22
N TYR A 34 -8.93 8.29 11.82
CA TYR A 34 -9.40 6.93 11.64
C TYR A 34 -10.93 6.92 11.47
N ARG A 35 -11.45 6.01 10.66
CA ARG A 35 -12.90 5.93 10.40
C ARG A 35 -13.63 5.12 11.47
N THR A 36 -13.14 3.93 11.71
CA THR A 36 -13.79 2.97 12.62
C THR A 36 -12.98 2.84 13.90
N PRO A 37 -13.60 2.90 15.11
CA PRO A 37 -12.91 2.73 16.38
C PRO A 37 -12.58 1.25 16.64
N ARG A 38 -11.90 0.60 15.69
CA ARG A 38 -11.46 -0.79 15.82
C ARG A 38 -10.02 -0.84 16.35
N ASN A 39 -9.75 -1.84 17.17
CA ASN A 39 -8.40 -2.30 17.52
C ASN A 39 -7.44 -1.22 18.02
N GLY A 40 -7.90 -0.31 18.87
CA GLY A 40 -6.97 0.65 19.46
C GLY A 40 -6.39 1.70 18.52
N ALA A 41 -7.01 1.96 17.34
CA ALA A 41 -6.49 2.90 16.34
C ALA A 41 -6.13 4.28 16.93
N ALA A 42 -6.98 4.81 17.82
CA ALA A 42 -6.70 6.07 18.48
C ALA A 42 -5.46 5.99 19.39
N ALA A 43 -5.32 4.90 20.16
CA ALA A 43 -4.16 4.67 21.02
C ALA A 43 -2.88 4.47 20.20
N ALA A 44 -2.95 3.73 19.08
CA ALA A 44 -1.83 3.52 18.17
C ALA A 44 -1.36 4.84 17.52
N ILE A 45 -2.29 5.71 17.12
CA ILE A 45 -1.99 7.05 16.59
C ILE A 45 -1.31 7.90 17.68
N ALA A 46 -1.86 7.90 18.90
CA ALA A 46 -1.26 8.64 20.03
C ALA A 46 0.14 8.12 20.36
N ALA A 47 0.33 6.80 20.37
CA ALA A 47 1.64 6.18 20.57
C ALA A 47 2.64 6.51 19.43
N ALA A 48 2.14 6.80 18.22
CA ALA A 48 2.94 7.29 17.12
C ALA A 48 3.27 8.79 17.20
N GLY A 49 2.73 9.51 18.21
CA GLY A 49 2.95 10.94 18.45
C GLY A 49 1.89 11.85 17.82
N GLY A 50 0.88 11.32 17.15
CA GLY A 50 -0.16 12.10 16.48
C GLY A 50 -1.41 12.33 17.37
N ARG A 51 -2.16 13.38 17.08
CA ARG A 51 -3.48 13.63 17.65
C ARG A 51 -4.53 12.83 16.89
N ALA A 52 -5.13 11.86 17.55
CA ALA A 52 -6.14 10.99 16.94
C ALA A 52 -7.51 11.67 16.84
N VAL A 53 -8.12 11.65 15.67
CA VAL A 53 -9.45 12.20 15.40
C VAL A 53 -10.27 11.18 14.59
N ARG A 54 -11.52 10.95 14.99
CA ARG A 54 -12.43 10.14 14.17
C ARG A 54 -12.96 10.98 13.01
N LEU A 55 -12.78 10.52 11.79
CA LEU A 55 -13.25 11.19 10.59
C LEU A 55 -13.67 10.15 9.54
N ASP A 56 -14.87 10.32 8.96
CA ASP A 56 -15.26 9.65 7.73
C ASP A 56 -15.24 10.68 6.58
N LEU A 57 -14.56 10.36 5.48
CA LEU A 57 -14.54 11.24 4.30
C LEU A 57 -15.91 11.38 3.63
N ALA A 58 -16.88 10.52 3.96
CA ALA A 58 -18.26 10.67 3.53
C ALA A 58 -18.98 11.86 4.22
N ASP A 59 -18.54 12.24 5.43
CA ASP A 59 -18.95 13.48 6.09
C ASP A 59 -18.14 14.63 5.50
N ARG A 60 -18.72 15.27 4.49
CA ARG A 60 -18.05 16.29 3.69
C ARG A 60 -17.69 17.53 4.52
N ASP A 61 -18.57 17.95 5.43
CA ASP A 61 -18.35 19.15 6.22
C ASP A 61 -17.22 18.95 7.24
N ALA A 62 -17.22 17.81 7.93
CA ALA A 62 -16.15 17.45 8.84
C ALA A 62 -14.82 17.27 8.10
N ALA A 63 -14.82 16.66 6.90
CA ALA A 63 -13.64 16.49 6.07
C ALA A 63 -13.10 17.84 5.60
N GLN A 64 -13.95 18.76 5.16
CA GLN A 64 -13.56 20.09 4.73
C GLN A 64 -12.90 20.86 5.88
N MET A 65 -13.52 20.92 7.05
CA MET A 65 -12.94 21.61 8.22
C MET A 65 -11.57 21.06 8.59
N ALA A 66 -11.41 19.73 8.59
CA ALA A 66 -10.12 19.10 8.93
C ALA A 66 -9.03 19.42 7.89
N ILE A 67 -9.37 19.40 6.60
CA ILE A 67 -8.46 19.70 5.49
C ILE A 67 -8.06 21.18 5.49
N GLU A 68 -8.99 22.08 5.70
CA GLU A 68 -8.74 23.54 5.71
C GLU A 68 -7.80 23.98 6.84
N GLN A 69 -7.85 23.31 7.99
CA GLN A 69 -6.97 23.60 9.14
C GLN A 69 -5.55 23.11 8.94
N ALA A 70 -5.31 22.17 8.01
CA ALA A 70 -4.01 21.59 7.77
C ALA A 70 -3.15 22.41 6.81
N GLY A 71 -1.85 22.50 7.06
CA GLY A 71 -0.87 23.04 6.12
C GLY A 71 -0.60 22.11 4.94
N GLY A 72 -0.65 20.78 5.18
CA GLY A 72 -0.54 19.73 4.16
C GLY A 72 -1.34 18.49 4.53
N VAL A 73 -1.64 17.64 3.55
CA VAL A 73 -2.50 16.47 3.75
C VAL A 73 -1.92 15.22 3.10
N ILE A 74 -1.90 14.09 3.82
CA ILE A 74 -1.61 12.78 3.23
C ILE A 74 -2.85 11.89 3.34
N PHE A 75 -3.34 11.41 2.21
CA PHE A 75 -4.50 10.52 2.14
C PHE A 75 -4.03 9.08 1.96
N THR A 76 -4.17 8.25 3.00
CA THR A 76 -3.78 6.82 2.95
C THR A 76 -4.89 5.86 2.46
N PRO A 77 -6.21 6.20 2.49
CA PRO A 77 -7.22 5.34 1.91
C PRO A 77 -7.00 5.17 0.40
N ILE A 78 -7.45 4.03 -0.13
CA ILE A 78 -7.40 3.77 -1.58
C ILE A 78 -7.97 4.96 -2.37
N LEU A 79 -7.34 5.27 -3.49
CA LEU A 79 -7.62 6.49 -4.24
C LEU A 79 -9.09 6.65 -4.65
N THR A 80 -9.78 5.54 -4.98
CA THR A 80 -11.21 5.59 -5.31
C THR A 80 -12.09 6.13 -4.17
N VAL A 81 -11.64 5.99 -2.92
CA VAL A 81 -12.31 6.53 -1.73
C VAL A 81 -11.86 7.95 -1.42
N SER A 82 -10.58 8.26 -1.59
CA SER A 82 -10.02 9.57 -1.19
C SER A 82 -10.08 10.63 -2.29
N ALA A 83 -10.18 10.26 -3.57
CA ALA A 83 -10.18 11.21 -4.68
C ALA A 83 -11.27 12.32 -4.60
N PRO A 84 -12.49 12.08 -4.09
CA PRO A 84 -13.47 13.16 -3.92
C PRO A 84 -12.99 14.27 -2.99
N ALA A 85 -12.13 13.97 -2.01
CA ALA A 85 -11.57 14.95 -1.08
C ALA A 85 -10.56 15.90 -1.74
N ALA A 86 -10.08 15.61 -2.95
CA ALA A 86 -9.23 16.54 -3.70
C ALA A 86 -9.90 17.90 -3.96
N ALA A 87 -11.21 17.89 -4.15
CA ALA A 87 -11.99 19.12 -4.33
C ALA A 87 -12.13 19.98 -3.06
N LEU A 88 -11.73 19.44 -1.89
CA LEU A 88 -11.75 20.16 -0.61
C LEU A 88 -10.39 20.82 -0.31
N LEU A 89 -9.36 20.52 -1.10
CA LEU A 89 -8.03 21.12 -0.94
C LEU A 89 -8.06 22.59 -1.37
N ARG A 90 -7.34 23.43 -0.61
CA ARG A 90 -7.14 24.83 -0.98
C ARG A 90 -6.18 24.94 -2.17
N PRO A 91 -6.31 25.97 -3.01
CA PRO A 91 -5.30 26.23 -4.05
C PRO A 91 -3.89 26.28 -3.46
N GLY A 92 -2.96 25.51 -4.04
CA GLY A 92 -1.57 25.45 -3.60
C GLY A 92 -1.32 24.61 -2.31
N GLN A 93 -2.34 24.03 -1.69
CA GLN A 93 -2.14 23.17 -0.52
C GLN A 93 -1.46 21.86 -0.92
N ALA A 94 -0.32 21.57 -0.28
CA ALA A 94 0.41 20.33 -0.52
C ALA A 94 -0.43 19.12 -0.13
N ALA A 95 -0.52 18.13 -1.02
CA ALA A 95 -1.24 16.90 -0.73
C ALA A 95 -0.61 15.70 -1.43
N VAL A 96 -0.69 14.52 -0.78
CA VAL A 96 -0.24 13.24 -1.32
C VAL A 96 -1.36 12.23 -1.27
N PHE A 97 -1.60 11.55 -2.39
CA PHE A 97 -2.58 10.48 -2.53
C PHE A 97 -1.89 9.16 -2.90
N PHE A 98 -2.50 8.04 -2.51
CA PHE A 98 -2.01 6.70 -2.86
C PHE A 98 -2.89 6.05 -3.92
N SER A 99 -2.28 5.72 -5.06
CA SER A 99 -2.82 4.89 -6.13
C SER A 99 -2.16 3.51 -6.13
N SER A 100 -1.89 2.92 -7.28
CA SER A 100 -1.22 1.64 -7.45
C SER A 100 -0.37 1.62 -8.72
N ASN A 101 0.82 1.03 -8.67
CA ASN A 101 1.63 0.81 -9.87
C ASN A 101 0.91 -0.06 -10.92
N ASN A 102 0.00 -0.91 -10.49
CA ASN A 102 -0.77 -1.77 -11.39
C ASN A 102 -1.66 -1.00 -12.38
N VAL A 103 -1.98 0.27 -12.11
CA VAL A 103 -2.65 1.17 -13.07
C VAL A 103 -1.85 1.31 -14.37
N ALA A 104 -0.51 1.30 -14.27
CA ALA A 104 0.37 1.38 -15.42
C ALA A 104 0.68 0.01 -16.05
N VAL A 105 0.51 -1.08 -15.30
CA VAL A 105 0.78 -2.47 -15.75
C VAL A 105 -0.43 -3.06 -16.48
N ASP A 106 -1.63 -2.91 -15.92
CA ASP A 106 -2.87 -3.50 -16.45
C ASP A 106 -4.03 -2.49 -16.36
N PRO A 107 -4.00 -1.41 -17.17
CA PRO A 107 -5.00 -0.35 -17.11
C PRO A 107 -6.41 -0.79 -17.55
N GLN A 108 -6.54 -1.95 -18.17
CA GLN A 108 -7.82 -2.49 -18.66
C GLN A 108 -8.59 -3.27 -17.59
N ALA A 109 -7.92 -3.72 -16.51
CA ALA A 109 -8.62 -4.37 -15.42
C ALA A 109 -9.54 -3.37 -14.71
N GLU A 110 -10.79 -3.75 -14.48
CA GLU A 110 -11.84 -2.88 -13.92
C GLU A 110 -11.39 -2.11 -12.66
N VAL A 111 -10.71 -2.78 -11.74
CA VAL A 111 -10.20 -2.16 -10.51
C VAL A 111 -9.15 -1.08 -10.79
N TYR A 112 -8.31 -1.26 -11.82
CA TYR A 112 -7.27 -0.30 -12.17
C TYR A 112 -7.79 0.81 -13.08
N ALA A 113 -8.81 0.53 -13.91
CA ALA A 113 -9.54 1.54 -14.64
C ALA A 113 -10.24 2.54 -13.70
N ALA A 114 -10.82 2.04 -12.59
CA ALA A 114 -11.42 2.89 -11.56
C ALA A 114 -10.36 3.77 -10.85
N LEU A 115 -9.19 3.22 -10.55
CA LEU A 115 -8.07 3.99 -9.99
C LEU A 115 -7.56 5.04 -10.97
N LEU A 116 -7.40 4.72 -12.25
CA LEU A 116 -6.99 5.67 -13.29
C LEU A 116 -8.01 6.82 -13.43
N ALA A 117 -9.31 6.53 -13.37
CA ALA A 117 -10.35 7.55 -13.36
C ALA A 117 -10.26 8.43 -12.09
N ALA A 118 -9.93 7.85 -10.94
CA ALA A 118 -9.72 8.59 -9.70
C ALA A 118 -8.48 9.49 -9.78
N GLU A 119 -7.37 9.03 -10.37
CA GLU A 119 -6.17 9.86 -10.61
C GLU A 119 -6.50 11.09 -11.46
N LYS A 120 -7.25 10.90 -12.55
CA LYS A 120 -7.70 12.02 -13.41
C LYS A 120 -8.56 13.02 -12.63
N ARG A 121 -9.42 12.55 -11.71
CA ARG A 121 -10.21 13.44 -10.86
C ARG A 121 -9.33 14.25 -9.90
N VAL A 122 -8.35 13.62 -9.26
CA VAL A 122 -7.40 14.32 -8.39
C VAL A 122 -6.64 15.37 -9.17
N ALA A 123 -6.07 15.01 -10.33
CA ALA A 123 -5.31 15.93 -11.17
C ALA A 123 -6.16 17.13 -11.64
N ALA A 124 -7.44 16.92 -11.93
CA ALA A 124 -8.34 18.00 -12.34
C ALA A 124 -8.75 18.92 -11.17
N ALA A 125 -9.01 18.35 -9.97
CA ALA A 125 -9.51 19.11 -8.82
C ALA A 125 -8.37 19.76 -8.00
N ALA A 126 -7.18 19.15 -7.96
CA ALA A 126 -6.03 19.59 -7.21
C ALA A 126 -4.74 19.30 -7.98
N PRO A 127 -4.42 20.08 -9.03
CA PRO A 127 -3.27 19.84 -9.90
C PRO A 127 -1.92 19.87 -9.17
N GLN A 128 -1.86 20.47 -7.99
CA GLN A 128 -0.68 20.48 -7.13
C GLN A 128 -0.52 19.22 -6.25
N ALA A 129 -1.54 18.35 -6.18
CA ALA A 129 -1.47 17.14 -5.37
C ALA A 129 -0.61 16.07 -6.05
N ALA A 130 0.33 15.49 -5.31
CA ALA A 130 1.12 14.36 -5.79
C ALA A 130 0.34 13.04 -5.65
N ILE A 131 0.55 12.13 -6.61
CA ILE A 131 -0.03 10.79 -6.58
C ILE A 131 1.10 9.76 -6.57
N LEU A 132 1.16 8.96 -5.52
CA LEU A 132 2.10 7.86 -5.42
C LEU A 132 1.47 6.56 -5.91
N ARG A 133 2.18 5.84 -6.76
CA ARG A 133 1.82 4.51 -7.27
C ARG A 133 2.76 3.46 -6.66
N PRO A 134 2.53 3.02 -5.42
CA PRO A 134 3.36 1.99 -4.83
C PRO A 134 3.25 0.68 -5.62
N THR A 135 4.36 -0.04 -5.69
CA THR A 135 4.39 -1.43 -6.10
C THR A 135 3.81 -2.33 -5.00
N MET A 136 4.14 -3.61 -4.95
CA MET A 136 3.65 -4.50 -3.89
C MET A 136 4.14 -4.03 -2.52
N ILE A 137 3.24 -3.50 -1.70
CA ILE A 137 3.58 -3.08 -0.32
C ILE A 137 3.71 -4.33 0.55
N TYR A 138 4.80 -4.40 1.35
CA TYR A 138 5.05 -5.50 2.27
C TYR A 138 5.75 -5.04 3.56
N GLY A 139 5.85 -5.96 4.54
CA GLY A 139 6.73 -5.81 5.70
C GLY A 139 6.02 -5.70 7.04
N TYR A 140 4.70 -5.89 7.10
CA TYR A 140 3.93 -5.92 8.34
C TYR A 140 2.95 -7.10 8.36
N PRO A 141 2.61 -7.66 9.54
CA PRO A 141 1.60 -8.68 9.67
C PRO A 141 0.27 -8.22 9.08
N GLY A 142 -0.31 -9.02 8.21
CA GLY A 142 -1.58 -8.68 7.55
C GLY A 142 -1.45 -7.79 6.32
N ASP A 143 -0.25 -7.62 5.73
CA ASP A 143 -0.05 -6.88 4.47
C ASP A 143 -0.80 -7.48 3.26
N GLY A 144 -1.36 -8.67 3.45
CA GLY A 144 -2.16 -9.34 2.44
C GLY A 144 -1.36 -10.02 1.31
N ASN A 145 -0.07 -9.76 1.24
CA ASN A 145 0.86 -10.25 0.22
C ASN A 145 1.89 -11.22 0.82
N LEU A 146 3.04 -10.70 1.24
CA LEU A 146 4.15 -11.51 1.73
C LEU A 146 3.92 -12.07 3.13
N SER A 147 3.10 -11.44 3.96
CA SER A 147 2.68 -12.02 5.24
C SER A 147 1.87 -13.30 5.06
N ARG A 148 0.95 -13.34 4.08
CA ARG A 148 0.20 -14.56 3.74
C ARG A 148 1.11 -15.64 3.15
N LEU A 149 2.03 -15.25 2.29
CA LEU A 149 3.02 -16.16 1.71
C LEU A 149 3.89 -16.78 2.80
N ASN A 150 4.40 -15.96 3.72
CA ASN A 150 5.19 -16.41 4.88
C ASN A 150 4.39 -17.39 5.75
N ALA A 151 3.16 -17.07 6.12
CA ALA A 151 2.29 -17.96 6.89
C ALA A 151 2.02 -19.30 6.18
N ALA A 152 1.79 -19.24 4.85
CA ALA A 152 1.58 -20.44 4.04
C ALA A 152 2.83 -21.34 4.00
N MET A 153 4.02 -20.74 3.82
CA MET A 153 5.30 -21.46 3.78
C MET A 153 5.64 -22.15 5.10
N ARG A 154 5.30 -21.54 6.23
CA ARG A 154 5.47 -22.15 7.56
C ARG A 154 4.53 -23.33 7.82
N ARG A 155 3.34 -23.30 7.21
CA ARG A 155 2.31 -24.33 7.43
C ARG A 155 2.41 -25.50 6.48
N TRP A 156 2.84 -25.30 5.23
CA TRP A 156 2.80 -26.32 4.19
C TRP A 156 4.20 -26.79 3.79
N PRO A 157 4.39 -28.09 3.54
CA PRO A 157 5.71 -28.64 3.17
C PRO A 157 6.17 -28.20 1.77
N ALA A 158 5.27 -27.66 0.96
CA ALA A 158 5.55 -27.14 -0.37
C ALA A 158 4.62 -25.97 -0.68
N THR A 159 5.15 -24.97 -1.38
CA THR A 159 4.43 -23.74 -1.75
C THR A 159 4.17 -23.73 -3.25
N PRO A 160 2.91 -23.49 -3.69
CA PRO A 160 2.61 -23.35 -5.09
C PRO A 160 3.25 -22.07 -5.66
N LEU A 161 3.99 -22.22 -6.77
CA LEU A 161 4.62 -21.12 -7.50
C LEU A 161 3.88 -20.91 -8.83
N PRO A 162 3.28 -19.74 -9.09
CA PRO A 162 2.63 -19.47 -10.36
C PRO A 162 3.59 -19.52 -11.55
N GLY A 163 3.29 -20.38 -12.53
CA GLY A 163 4.12 -20.58 -13.70
C GLY A 163 5.51 -21.11 -13.34
N ASP A 164 6.53 -20.59 -14.00
CA ASP A 164 7.96 -20.88 -13.74
C ASP A 164 8.60 -19.88 -12.76
N GLY A 165 7.83 -18.89 -12.30
CA GLY A 165 8.29 -17.86 -11.38
C GLY A 165 9.20 -16.80 -11.98
N ARG A 166 9.21 -16.61 -13.30
CA ARG A 166 10.08 -15.62 -13.97
C ARG A 166 9.56 -14.19 -13.92
N GLY A 167 8.25 -13.97 -13.77
CA GLY A 167 7.66 -12.64 -13.72
C GLY A 167 8.34 -11.77 -12.67
N LEU A 168 8.73 -10.55 -13.05
CA LEU A 168 9.47 -9.65 -12.19
C LEU A 168 8.55 -8.97 -11.18
N GLN A 169 9.01 -8.86 -9.96
CA GLN A 169 8.38 -8.15 -8.85
C GLN A 169 9.38 -7.16 -8.26
N GLN A 170 8.90 -6.03 -7.80
CA GLN A 170 9.74 -5.02 -7.13
C GLN A 170 9.01 -4.50 -5.89
N PRO A 171 8.92 -5.30 -4.81
CA PRO A 171 8.17 -4.95 -3.62
C PRO A 171 8.76 -3.73 -2.92
N VAL A 172 7.89 -2.88 -2.34
CA VAL A 172 8.28 -1.73 -1.53
C VAL A 172 8.01 -1.99 -0.05
N TYR A 173 9.01 -1.77 0.79
CA TYR A 173 8.87 -1.90 2.23
C TYR A 173 7.98 -0.78 2.77
N PHE A 174 7.00 -1.11 3.63
CA PHE A 174 5.96 -0.17 4.04
C PHE A 174 6.48 1.08 4.77
N ARG A 175 7.59 0.95 5.53
CA ARG A 175 8.21 2.10 6.20
C ARG A 175 8.89 3.04 5.23
N ASP A 176 9.49 2.50 4.18
CA ASP A 176 10.10 3.30 3.14
C ASP A 176 9.04 4.04 2.31
N LEU A 177 7.92 3.36 2.01
CA LEU A 177 6.78 4.01 1.37
C LEU A 177 6.25 5.17 2.21
N ALA A 178 6.18 5.00 3.53
CA ALA A 178 5.77 6.06 4.45
C ALA A 178 6.74 7.24 4.41
N ARG A 179 8.06 6.98 4.44
CA ARG A 179 9.09 8.01 4.31
C ARG A 179 8.98 8.74 2.97
N ALA A 180 8.88 8.01 1.87
CA ALA A 180 8.72 8.58 0.54
C ALA A 180 7.49 9.50 0.43
N ALA A 181 6.36 9.12 1.05
CA ALA A 181 5.17 9.95 1.07
C ALA A 181 5.37 11.26 1.84
N VAL A 182 6.10 11.20 2.95
CA VAL A 182 6.47 12.39 3.73
C VAL A 182 7.44 13.27 2.94
N ASP A 183 8.46 12.69 2.31
CA ASP A 183 9.43 13.45 1.51
C ASP A 183 8.74 14.18 0.35
N VAL A 184 7.85 13.50 -0.36
CA VAL A 184 7.07 14.10 -1.47
C VAL A 184 6.16 15.22 -0.98
N LEU A 185 5.55 15.11 0.21
CA LEU A 185 4.72 16.20 0.75
C LEU A 185 5.53 17.49 0.95
N PHE A 186 6.80 17.38 1.39
CA PHE A 186 7.67 18.53 1.67
C PHE A 186 8.47 18.99 0.44
N ASP A 187 8.53 18.21 -0.63
CA ASP A 187 9.25 18.54 -1.86
C ASP A 187 8.34 19.27 -2.85
N ALA A 188 8.46 20.58 -2.90
CA ALA A 188 7.69 21.42 -3.83
C ALA A 188 7.93 21.05 -5.30
N GLY A 189 9.11 20.49 -5.65
CA GLY A 189 9.44 20.04 -7.00
C GLY A 189 8.65 18.81 -7.43
N ARG A 190 8.01 18.11 -6.50
CA ARG A 190 7.16 16.94 -6.76
C ARG A 190 5.67 17.22 -6.65
N HIS A 191 5.28 18.46 -6.40
CA HIS A 191 3.87 18.82 -6.41
C HIS A 191 3.28 18.61 -7.81
N GLY A 192 2.12 17.93 -7.88
CA GLY A 192 1.47 17.55 -9.14
C GLY A 192 2.07 16.31 -9.83
N ALA A 193 3.16 15.75 -9.32
CA ALA A 193 3.79 14.57 -9.91
C ALA A 193 2.99 13.29 -9.66
N ILE A 194 3.08 12.36 -10.62
CA ILE A 194 2.61 10.98 -10.47
C ILE A 194 3.84 10.08 -10.50
N CYS A 195 4.24 9.57 -9.34
CA CYS A 195 5.46 8.80 -9.19
C CYS A 195 5.16 7.36 -8.75
N ALA A 196 5.81 6.38 -9.37
CA ALA A 196 5.88 5.04 -8.81
C ALA A 196 6.81 5.03 -7.59
N VAL A 197 6.49 4.22 -6.57
CA VAL A 197 7.36 3.98 -5.42
C VAL A 197 7.66 2.50 -5.34
N ALA A 198 8.94 2.13 -5.40
CA ALA A 198 9.37 0.74 -5.48
C ALA A 198 10.60 0.49 -4.60
N GLY A 199 10.78 -0.76 -4.19
CA GLY A 199 12.01 -1.19 -3.53
C GLY A 199 13.23 -1.07 -4.47
N PRO A 200 14.45 -1.20 -3.92
CA PRO A 200 15.67 -0.99 -4.69
C PRO A 200 15.94 -2.07 -5.75
N GLN A 201 15.31 -3.24 -5.61
CA GLN A 201 15.62 -4.42 -6.41
C GLN A 201 14.38 -4.99 -7.10
N ALA A 202 14.45 -5.16 -8.42
CA ALA A 202 13.55 -6.04 -9.16
C ALA A 202 14.06 -7.48 -9.05
N VAL A 203 13.20 -8.39 -8.63
CA VAL A 203 13.51 -9.81 -8.44
C VAL A 203 12.48 -10.68 -9.16
N SER A 204 12.87 -11.88 -9.59
CA SER A 204 11.88 -12.83 -10.12
C SER A 204 10.92 -13.28 -9.00
N ALA A 205 9.73 -13.72 -9.37
CA ALA A 205 8.80 -14.29 -8.38
C ALA A 205 9.41 -15.50 -7.67
N ARG A 206 10.27 -16.27 -8.34
CA ARG A 206 11.01 -17.38 -7.73
C ARG A 206 11.98 -16.88 -6.66
N ASP A 207 12.82 -15.88 -6.97
CA ASP A 207 13.78 -15.33 -6.00
C ASP A 207 13.07 -14.69 -4.81
N LEU A 208 11.93 -14.02 -5.07
CA LEU A 208 11.05 -13.48 -4.02
C LEU A 208 10.56 -14.59 -3.08
N TYR A 209 10.12 -15.73 -3.64
CA TYR A 209 9.66 -16.88 -2.86
C TYR A 209 10.81 -17.53 -2.08
N GLU A 210 12.01 -17.62 -2.68
CA GLU A 210 13.19 -18.14 -1.99
C GLU A 210 13.59 -17.25 -0.82
N ALA A 211 13.65 -15.94 -1.02
CA ALA A 211 13.93 -14.97 0.03
C ALA A 211 12.87 -15.03 1.16
N ALA A 212 11.59 -15.15 0.81
CA ALA A 212 10.51 -15.29 1.79
C ALA A 212 10.62 -16.61 2.59
N ALA A 213 10.98 -17.73 1.94
CA ALA A 213 11.18 -19.02 2.61
C ALA A 213 12.36 -18.96 3.57
N ILE A 214 13.47 -18.32 3.19
CA ILE A 214 14.63 -18.11 4.07
C ILE A 214 14.22 -17.33 5.31
N ALA A 215 13.57 -16.18 5.13
CA ALA A 215 13.14 -15.33 6.23
C ALA A 215 12.12 -16.04 7.15
N ALA A 216 11.26 -16.88 6.59
CA ALA A 216 10.28 -17.67 7.34
C ALA A 216 10.87 -18.88 8.08
N GLY A 217 12.13 -19.25 7.83
CA GLY A 217 12.69 -20.52 8.30
C GLY A 217 11.97 -21.74 7.70
N ALA A 218 11.38 -21.61 6.50
CA ALA A 218 10.52 -22.60 5.87
C ALA A 218 11.24 -23.38 4.75
N PRO A 219 10.73 -24.58 4.36
CA PRO A 219 11.30 -25.35 3.26
C PRO A 219 11.21 -24.62 1.92
N LYS A 220 12.29 -24.62 1.14
CA LYS A 220 12.34 -24.06 -0.23
C LYS A 220 11.81 -25.05 -1.27
N ARG A 221 10.62 -25.57 -1.07
CA ARG A 221 9.96 -26.50 -2.01
C ARG A 221 8.86 -25.78 -2.75
N PHE A 222 9.11 -25.43 -4.01
CA PHE A 222 8.16 -24.72 -4.86
C PHE A 222 7.61 -25.66 -5.94
N VAL A 223 6.30 -25.74 -6.04
CA VAL A 223 5.60 -26.55 -7.05
C VAL A 223 5.06 -25.61 -8.13
N PRO A 224 5.60 -25.65 -9.35
CA PRO A 224 5.09 -24.85 -10.45
C PRO A 224 3.62 -25.17 -10.74
N ILE A 225 2.77 -24.13 -10.80
CA ILE A 225 1.36 -24.28 -11.18
C ILE A 225 1.18 -23.78 -12.61
N PRO A 226 0.62 -24.59 -13.51
CA PRO A 226 0.29 -24.11 -14.85
C PRO A 226 -0.83 -23.08 -14.79
N VAL A 227 -0.45 -21.79 -14.86
CA VAL A 227 -1.36 -20.64 -14.59
C VAL A 227 -2.57 -20.64 -15.51
N LYS A 228 -2.41 -21.01 -16.80
CA LYS A 228 -3.53 -21.01 -17.77
C LYS A 228 -4.63 -22.00 -17.36
N THR A 229 -4.26 -23.23 -17.05
CA THR A 229 -5.22 -24.28 -16.64
C THR A 229 -5.81 -24.02 -15.26
N ALA A 230 -4.96 -23.60 -14.30
CA ALA A 230 -5.42 -23.25 -12.96
C ALA A 230 -6.36 -22.03 -12.97
N ALA A 231 -6.08 -21.01 -13.75
CA ALA A 231 -6.97 -19.85 -13.90
C ALA A 231 -8.27 -20.21 -14.63
N ALA A 232 -8.24 -21.13 -15.60
CA ALA A 232 -9.46 -21.63 -16.23
C ALA A 232 -10.36 -22.40 -15.25
N ALA A 233 -9.77 -23.26 -14.41
CA ALA A 233 -10.47 -23.98 -13.36
C ALA A 233 -11.06 -23.03 -12.30
N LEU A 234 -10.28 -22.06 -11.80
CA LEU A 234 -10.77 -21.04 -10.89
C LEU A 234 -11.93 -20.23 -11.51
N GLY A 235 -11.82 -19.82 -12.77
CA GLY A 235 -12.89 -19.10 -13.47
C GLY A 235 -14.17 -19.92 -13.67
N ALA A 236 -14.07 -21.24 -13.81
CA ALA A 236 -15.23 -22.13 -13.84
C ALA A 236 -15.92 -22.18 -12.47
N LEU A 237 -15.15 -22.30 -11.38
CA LEU A 237 -15.67 -22.30 -10.01
C LEU A 237 -16.27 -20.93 -9.62
N GLU A 238 -15.67 -19.83 -10.03
CA GLU A 238 -16.24 -18.47 -9.84
C GLU A 238 -17.59 -18.32 -10.53
N ARG A 239 -17.73 -18.83 -11.78
CA ARG A 239 -19.00 -18.83 -12.51
C ARG A 239 -20.07 -19.72 -11.86
N ALA A 240 -19.64 -20.77 -11.15
CA ALA A 240 -20.53 -21.60 -10.32
C ALA A 240 -20.92 -20.96 -8.99
N GLY A 241 -20.52 -19.67 -8.75
CA GLY A 241 -20.87 -18.93 -7.55
C GLY A 241 -19.98 -19.21 -6.34
N MET A 242 -18.87 -19.93 -6.49
CA MET A 242 -17.95 -20.23 -5.39
C MET A 242 -17.09 -19.01 -5.05
N ARG A 243 -17.03 -18.67 -3.76
CA ARG A 243 -16.13 -17.63 -3.24
C ARG A 243 -14.75 -18.24 -3.01
N LEU A 244 -13.80 -17.87 -3.87
CA LEU A 244 -12.44 -18.38 -3.81
C LEU A 244 -11.50 -17.35 -3.20
N PRO A 245 -10.46 -17.78 -2.44
CA PRO A 245 -9.49 -16.88 -1.83
C PRO A 245 -8.56 -16.19 -2.87
N VAL A 246 -8.45 -16.77 -4.07
CA VAL A 246 -7.69 -16.22 -5.20
C VAL A 246 -8.59 -16.22 -6.43
N LYS A 247 -8.69 -15.10 -7.12
CA LYS A 247 -9.47 -14.97 -8.35
C LYS A 247 -8.67 -15.40 -9.58
N ALA A 248 -9.35 -15.98 -10.58
CA ALA A 248 -8.75 -16.39 -11.85
C ALA A 248 -7.95 -15.26 -12.51
N ALA A 249 -8.49 -14.02 -12.52
CA ALA A 249 -7.83 -12.85 -13.06
C ALA A 249 -6.55 -12.50 -12.27
N GLN A 250 -6.56 -12.65 -10.95
CA GLN A 250 -5.40 -12.40 -10.09
C GLN A 250 -4.27 -13.41 -10.37
N LEU A 251 -4.62 -14.68 -10.59
CA LEU A 251 -3.64 -15.71 -10.93
C LEU A 251 -3.01 -15.46 -12.32
N ARG A 252 -3.81 -15.05 -13.33
CA ARG A 252 -3.28 -14.70 -14.65
C ARG A 252 -2.25 -13.57 -14.56
N ARG A 253 -2.55 -12.51 -13.81
CA ARG A 253 -1.64 -11.37 -13.60
C ARG A 253 -0.39 -11.70 -12.79
N SER A 254 -0.30 -12.89 -12.19
CA SER A 254 0.93 -13.29 -11.47
C SER A 254 2.12 -13.58 -12.38
N LEU A 255 1.88 -13.72 -13.68
CA LEU A 255 2.93 -13.90 -14.69
C LEU A 255 3.48 -12.58 -15.23
N ASP A 256 2.77 -11.47 -15.02
CA ASP A 256 3.14 -10.17 -15.55
C ASP A 256 4.27 -9.55 -14.73
N ASP A 257 5.16 -8.83 -15.41
CA ASP A 257 6.16 -8.01 -14.75
C ASP A 257 5.49 -6.83 -14.04
N LYS A 258 5.71 -6.73 -12.73
CA LYS A 258 5.15 -5.68 -11.87
C LYS A 258 6.22 -4.71 -11.39
N THR A 259 7.16 -4.42 -12.26
CA THR A 259 8.16 -3.36 -12.06
C THR A 259 7.52 -1.98 -12.25
N PRO A 260 8.10 -0.94 -11.63
CA PRO A 260 7.57 0.42 -11.76
C PRO A 260 7.68 0.95 -13.18
N ARG A 261 6.77 1.85 -13.56
CA ARG A 261 6.77 2.54 -14.86
C ARG A 261 6.63 4.06 -14.66
N GLY A 262 7.28 4.84 -15.52
CA GLY A 262 7.28 6.29 -15.46
C GLY A 262 8.34 6.84 -14.51
N GLU A 263 8.04 7.95 -13.84
CA GLU A 263 8.90 8.51 -12.80
C GLU A 263 8.88 7.61 -11.58
N VAL A 264 10.06 7.26 -11.06
CA VAL A 264 10.21 6.26 -10.00
C VAL A 264 10.99 6.82 -8.83
N ILE A 265 10.45 6.66 -7.63
CA ILE A 265 11.16 6.83 -6.36
C ILE A 265 11.60 5.42 -5.93
N LEU A 266 12.91 5.16 -6.01
CA LEU A 266 13.49 3.94 -5.45
C LEU A 266 13.75 4.14 -3.97
N THR A 267 13.37 3.14 -3.18
CA THR A 267 13.59 3.12 -1.73
C THR A 267 14.84 2.32 -1.37
N GLU A 268 15.22 2.30 -0.09
CA GLU A 268 16.54 1.81 0.33
C GLU A 268 16.53 0.40 0.94
N THR A 269 15.44 0.01 1.63
CA THR A 269 15.39 -1.27 2.35
C THR A 269 15.48 -2.45 1.38
N LEU A 270 16.51 -3.27 1.54
CA LEU A 270 16.69 -4.48 0.75
C LEU A 270 15.58 -5.50 1.06
N LEU A 271 15.22 -6.30 0.05
CA LEU A 271 14.15 -7.29 0.17
C LEU A 271 14.38 -8.26 1.35
N ALA A 272 15.62 -8.75 1.53
CA ALA A 272 15.96 -9.66 2.60
C ALA A 272 15.80 -9.05 4.00
N GLU A 273 16.16 -7.79 4.15
CA GLU A 273 16.02 -7.04 5.41
C GLU A 273 14.54 -6.86 5.78
N GLY A 274 13.74 -6.39 4.81
CA GLY A 274 12.30 -6.19 5.02
C GLY A 274 11.54 -7.48 5.29
N LEU A 275 11.94 -8.61 4.66
CA LEU A 275 11.36 -9.94 4.92
C LEU A 275 11.75 -10.47 6.29
N SER A 276 13.00 -10.25 6.72
CA SER A 276 13.46 -10.64 8.06
C SER A 276 12.70 -9.86 9.15
N ALA A 277 12.50 -8.56 8.93
CA ALA A 277 11.69 -7.72 9.82
C ALA A 277 10.21 -8.18 9.88
N LEU A 278 9.62 -8.57 8.73
CA LEU A 278 8.28 -9.13 8.66
C LEU A 278 8.19 -10.45 9.46
N ALA A 279 9.15 -11.37 9.27
CA ALA A 279 9.17 -12.64 9.97
C ALA A 279 9.25 -12.44 11.49
N ALA A 280 10.15 -11.57 11.95
CA ALA A 280 10.29 -11.23 13.36
C ALA A 280 9.00 -10.62 13.95
N ALA A 281 8.33 -9.75 13.21
CA ALA A 281 7.06 -9.16 13.63
C ALA A 281 5.92 -10.19 13.70
N MET A 282 5.93 -11.20 12.84
CA MET A 282 4.97 -12.31 12.89
C MET A 282 5.22 -13.27 14.06
N ASP A 283 6.48 -13.45 14.48
CA ASP A 283 6.86 -14.29 15.61
C ASP A 283 6.63 -13.60 16.97
N GLY A 284 6.88 -12.31 17.04
CA GLY A 284 6.77 -11.52 18.26
C GLY A 284 5.35 -11.15 18.69
N GLY A 285 4.33 -11.42 17.89
CA GLY A 285 2.94 -11.01 18.14
C GLY A 285 2.74 -9.49 18.29
N ALA A 286 3.77 -8.72 18.04
CA ALA A 286 3.81 -7.27 18.26
C ALA A 286 3.68 -6.50 16.96
N LEU A 287 2.51 -6.51 16.43
CA LEU A 287 1.84 -5.45 15.65
C LEU A 287 0.38 -5.87 15.64
N ASP A 288 -0.48 -5.10 16.30
CA ASP A 288 -1.91 -5.40 16.41
C ASP A 288 -2.47 -5.94 15.10
N ALA A 289 -2.94 -7.19 15.15
CA ALA A 289 -3.48 -7.90 14.01
C ALA A 289 -4.62 -7.10 13.40
N GLN A 290 -4.39 -6.43 12.29
CA GLN A 290 -5.47 -5.91 11.49
C GLN A 290 -6.07 -7.07 10.69
N PRO A 291 -7.36 -7.36 10.84
CA PRO A 291 -8.03 -8.26 9.91
C PRO A 291 -8.01 -7.62 8.53
N ALA A 292 -7.69 -8.44 7.52
CA ALA A 292 -7.76 -8.05 6.12
C ALA A 292 -9.10 -7.38 5.83
N ALA A 293 -9.07 -6.25 5.15
CA ALA A 293 -10.25 -5.61 4.59
C ALA A 293 -10.91 -6.59 3.61
N SER A 294 -12.11 -7.03 3.94
CA SER A 294 -13.03 -7.73 3.05
C SER A 294 -13.69 -6.76 2.09
#